data_033af4875e73fc5b63a875d52fc0e05d
#
_entry.id   033af4875e73fc5b63a875d52fc0e05d
#
_cell.length_a   1.000
_cell.length_b   1.000
_cell.length_c   1.000
_cell.angle_alpha   90.00
_cell.angle_beta   90.00
_cell.angle_gamma   90.00
#
_symmetry.space_group_name_H-M   'P 1'
#
loop_
_entity.id
_entity.type
_entity.pdbx_description
1 polymer ?
#
loop_
_entity_poly.entity_id
_entity_poly.type
_entity_poly.pdbx_seq_one_letter_code
_entity_poly.pdbx_strand_id
1 'polypeptide(L)'
;RRAFDNGNIGYDELKKVEDETITELVSKLKELGYHVITDGEFRRATWYLDFMWALDGVGHKPTKTGLPFHGEDAIVDDTYLVGKLKLSGEHPFVDHFRFVKQFEDENTVAKQTIPSPAQFLAQFLFPFNLESTFAQYESEEAFIDDVVEVYNEFIRQLYDAGCRNLQLDDCTWGMFTNKSGSILFGTTKEGTVEVQKKYKGVNNRVIDAAPDDLVVTTHVCRGNYHSTYISSGPYDAVADVLLGEENVSAFFLEFDDERSGGFEPLAKVPEDKKVVLGLVTTKRPELEDK
;
A
#
# COMPACT_ATOMS: atom_id res chain seq x y z
N ARG A 1 -1.18 -20.85 5.73
CA ARG A 1 -2.31 -20.02 6.17
C ARG A 1 -3.60 -20.83 6.30
N ARG A 2 -4.16 -21.44 5.25
CA ARG A 2 -5.43 -22.20 5.32
C ARG A 2 -5.47 -23.27 6.43
N ALA A 3 -4.36 -23.98 6.70
CA ALA A 3 -4.31 -24.95 7.79
C ALA A 3 -4.44 -24.29 9.16
N PHE A 4 -3.85 -23.11 9.34
CA PHE A 4 -3.97 -22.31 10.55
C PHE A 4 -5.39 -21.75 10.71
N ASP A 5 -5.98 -21.15 9.67
CA ASP A 5 -7.34 -20.61 9.70
C ASP A 5 -8.39 -21.69 10.01
N ASN A 6 -8.13 -22.95 9.59
CA ASN A 6 -8.97 -24.11 9.90
C ASN A 6 -8.65 -24.74 11.26
N GLY A 7 -7.70 -24.19 12.04
CA GLY A 7 -7.31 -24.74 13.35
C GLY A 7 -6.51 -26.04 13.30
N ASN A 8 -5.96 -26.41 12.12
CA ASN A 8 -5.20 -27.65 11.94
C ASN A 8 -3.74 -27.54 12.41
N ILE A 9 -3.21 -26.32 12.48
CA ILE A 9 -1.87 -26.01 13.00
C ILE A 9 -1.93 -24.81 13.94
N GLY A 10 -0.97 -24.69 14.87
CA GLY A 10 -0.81 -23.55 15.75
C GLY A 10 -0.04 -22.40 15.09
N TYR A 11 -0.03 -21.25 15.77
CA TYR A 11 0.67 -20.05 15.30
C TYR A 11 2.18 -20.28 15.13
N ASP A 12 2.83 -21.00 16.07
CA ASP A 12 4.26 -21.27 16.00
C ASP A 12 4.64 -22.10 14.77
N GLU A 13 3.77 -23.05 14.39
CA GLU A 13 3.99 -23.86 13.20
C GLU A 13 3.78 -23.03 11.91
N LEU A 14 2.74 -22.17 11.87
CA LEU A 14 2.55 -21.22 10.78
C LEU A 14 3.77 -20.32 10.64
N LYS A 15 4.20 -19.70 11.74
CA LYS A 15 5.35 -18.78 11.76
C LYS A 15 6.63 -19.47 11.26
N LYS A 16 6.86 -20.72 11.64
CA LYS A 16 8.01 -21.48 11.16
C LYS A 16 7.99 -21.66 9.64
N VAL A 17 6.85 -22.02 9.06
CA VAL A 17 6.71 -22.14 7.59
C VAL A 17 6.90 -20.80 6.91
N GLU A 18 6.36 -19.71 7.46
CA GLU A 18 6.56 -18.35 6.94
C GLU A 18 8.04 -17.96 6.98
N ASP A 19 8.73 -18.21 8.10
CA ASP A 19 10.16 -17.93 8.26
C ASP A 19 11.02 -18.69 7.24
N GLU A 20 10.76 -19.98 7.05
CA GLU A 20 11.45 -20.83 6.07
C GLU A 20 11.23 -20.31 4.64
N THR A 21 9.98 -19.99 4.29
CA THR A 21 9.63 -19.52 2.94
C THR A 21 10.19 -18.13 2.63
N ILE A 22 10.18 -17.22 3.60
CA ILE A 22 10.80 -15.88 3.45
C ILE A 22 12.32 -16.01 3.32
N THR A 23 12.94 -16.91 4.07
CA THR A 23 14.39 -17.17 3.98
C THR A 23 14.77 -17.66 2.57
N GLU A 24 13.97 -18.58 2.00
CA GLU A 24 14.16 -19.07 0.64
C GLU A 24 13.99 -17.95 -0.39
N LEU A 25 12.92 -17.13 -0.27
CA LEU A 25 12.71 -15.98 -1.13
C LEU A 25 13.88 -15.01 -1.10
N VAL A 26 14.32 -14.60 0.09
CA VAL A 26 15.43 -13.65 0.25
C VAL A 26 16.71 -14.21 -0.34
N SER A 27 17.02 -15.50 -0.11
CA SER A 27 18.19 -16.17 -0.70
C SER A 27 18.14 -16.10 -2.22
N LYS A 28 16.97 -16.35 -2.81
CA LYS A 28 16.78 -16.29 -4.27
C LYS A 28 16.91 -14.87 -4.83
N LEU A 29 16.37 -13.86 -4.14
CA LEU A 29 16.54 -12.47 -4.54
C LEU A 29 18.03 -12.07 -4.56
N LYS A 30 18.79 -12.46 -3.53
CA LYS A 30 20.23 -12.21 -3.45
C LYS A 30 21.01 -12.94 -4.55
N GLU A 31 20.71 -14.20 -4.81
CA GLU A 31 21.32 -14.98 -5.92
C GLU A 31 21.08 -14.33 -7.29
N LEU A 32 19.92 -13.71 -7.49
CA LEU A 32 19.57 -12.99 -8.71
C LEU A 32 20.16 -11.58 -8.78
N GLY A 33 20.87 -11.14 -7.74
CA GLY A 33 21.54 -9.83 -7.69
C GLY A 33 20.63 -8.67 -7.33
N TYR A 34 19.47 -8.92 -6.70
CA TYR A 34 18.64 -7.82 -6.21
C TYR A 34 19.30 -7.12 -5.04
N HIS A 35 19.38 -5.79 -5.11
CA HIS A 35 19.87 -4.94 -4.02
C HIS A 35 18.82 -4.76 -2.92
N VAL A 36 17.54 -4.79 -3.25
CA VAL A 36 16.43 -4.64 -2.28
C VAL A 36 15.79 -5.99 -2.04
N ILE A 37 15.67 -6.37 -0.75
CA ILE A 37 15.02 -7.61 -0.30
C ILE A 37 13.77 -7.29 0.51
N THR A 38 12.74 -8.14 0.40
CA THR A 38 11.46 -8.04 1.11
C THR A 38 11.02 -9.40 1.64
N ASP A 39 10.00 -9.44 2.49
CA ASP A 39 9.37 -10.67 2.97
C ASP A 39 8.36 -11.27 1.96
N GLY A 40 8.16 -10.63 0.80
CA GLY A 40 7.12 -11.02 -0.16
C GLY A 40 5.70 -10.96 0.40
N GLU A 41 5.51 -10.33 1.55
CA GLU A 41 4.23 -10.22 2.29
C GLU A 41 3.63 -11.59 2.70
N PHE A 42 4.45 -12.62 2.80
CA PHE A 42 3.99 -13.99 3.07
C PHE A 42 3.27 -14.15 4.43
N ARG A 43 3.45 -13.20 5.35
CA ARG A 43 2.77 -13.19 6.64
C ARG A 43 1.38 -12.57 6.61
N ARG A 44 1.03 -11.86 5.51
CA ARG A 44 -0.23 -11.12 5.40
C ARG A 44 -1.34 -11.97 4.78
N ALA A 45 -2.54 -11.82 5.26
CA ALA A 45 -3.75 -12.34 4.60
C ALA A 45 -4.16 -11.43 3.44
N THR A 46 -4.06 -10.11 3.67
CA THR A 46 -4.25 -9.06 2.66
C THR A 46 -3.13 -8.03 2.78
N TRP A 47 -2.71 -7.46 1.67
CA TRP A 47 -1.55 -6.56 1.62
C TRP A 47 -1.73 -5.28 2.48
N TYR A 48 -2.97 -4.79 2.69
CA TYR A 48 -3.27 -3.53 3.36
C TYR A 48 -4.11 -3.68 4.64
N LEU A 49 -5.08 -4.61 4.69
CA LEU A 49 -5.99 -4.72 5.83
C LEU A 49 -5.28 -5.25 7.08
N ASP A 50 -4.31 -6.15 6.94
CA ASP A 50 -3.51 -6.65 8.06
C ASP A 50 -2.78 -5.51 8.81
N PHE A 51 -2.35 -4.47 8.09
CA PHE A 51 -1.81 -3.26 8.71
C PHE A 51 -2.87 -2.52 9.52
N MET A 52 -4.06 -2.35 8.94
CA MET A 52 -5.16 -1.62 9.58
C MET A 52 -5.69 -2.34 10.82
N TRP A 53 -5.81 -3.68 10.74
CA TRP A 53 -6.33 -4.50 11.86
C TRP A 53 -5.42 -4.54 13.08
N ALA A 54 -4.17 -4.19 12.93
CA ALA A 54 -3.23 -4.08 14.04
C ALA A 54 -3.37 -2.77 14.84
N LEU A 55 -4.23 -1.84 14.40
CA LEU A 55 -4.48 -0.58 15.09
C LEU A 55 -5.71 -0.70 16.00
N ASP A 56 -5.65 -0.08 17.18
CA ASP A 56 -6.82 0.12 18.01
C ASP A 56 -7.84 0.98 17.26
N GLY A 57 -9.11 0.73 17.50
CA GLY A 57 -10.20 1.45 16.86
C GLY A 57 -10.63 0.87 15.51
N VAL A 58 -9.92 -0.09 14.95
CA VAL A 58 -10.29 -0.80 13.72
C VAL A 58 -10.95 -2.13 14.06
N GLY A 59 -12.13 -2.36 13.51
CA GLY A 59 -12.85 -3.63 13.57
C GLY A 59 -12.98 -4.26 12.19
N HIS A 60 -13.12 -5.59 12.16
CA HIS A 60 -13.41 -6.30 10.91
C HIS A 60 -14.31 -7.51 11.15
N LYS A 61 -14.97 -7.97 10.10
CA LYS A 61 -15.80 -9.17 10.11
C LYS A 61 -15.81 -9.83 8.74
N PRO A 62 -15.91 -11.16 8.67
CA PRO A 62 -16.07 -11.87 7.42
C PRO A 62 -17.28 -11.38 6.62
N THR A 63 -17.11 -11.20 5.32
CA THR A 63 -18.18 -10.86 4.38
C THR A 63 -18.25 -11.85 3.22
N LYS A 64 -19.37 -11.82 2.50
CA LYS A 64 -19.54 -12.54 1.24
C LYS A 64 -19.43 -11.63 0.03
N THR A 65 -19.39 -10.32 0.26
CA THR A 65 -19.15 -9.33 -0.77
C THR A 65 -17.66 -9.09 -0.89
N GLY A 66 -17.18 -8.85 -2.11
CA GLY A 66 -15.77 -8.63 -2.39
C GLY A 66 -15.51 -7.28 -3.04
N LEU A 67 -14.25 -6.99 -3.23
CA LEU A 67 -13.82 -5.89 -4.10
C LEU A 67 -13.98 -6.34 -5.56
N PRO A 68 -14.68 -5.58 -6.41
CA PRO A 68 -14.88 -5.94 -7.80
C PRO A 68 -13.59 -5.74 -8.61
N PHE A 69 -13.04 -6.85 -9.09
CA PHE A 69 -11.98 -6.87 -10.08
C PHE A 69 -12.57 -7.06 -11.48
N HIS A 70 -11.75 -6.95 -12.51
CA HIS A 70 -12.19 -7.20 -13.87
C HIS A 70 -12.49 -8.69 -14.07
N GLY A 71 -13.78 -9.04 -14.01
CA GLY A 71 -14.27 -10.41 -14.24
C GLY A 71 -14.50 -11.27 -13.01
N GLU A 72 -14.08 -10.85 -11.82
CA GLU A 72 -14.31 -11.57 -10.56
C GLU A 72 -14.27 -10.64 -9.34
N ASP A 73 -14.69 -11.15 -8.18
CA ASP A 73 -14.65 -10.41 -6.91
C ASP A 73 -13.60 -11.02 -5.98
N ALA A 74 -12.72 -10.19 -5.42
CA ALA A 74 -11.80 -10.57 -4.35
C ALA A 74 -12.53 -10.47 -3.01
N ILE A 75 -12.82 -11.61 -2.37
CA ILE A 75 -13.49 -11.65 -1.07
C ILE A 75 -12.50 -11.21 0.01
N VAL A 76 -12.83 -10.13 0.68
CA VAL A 76 -12.07 -9.55 1.81
C VAL A 76 -13.03 -9.23 2.95
N ASP A 77 -12.52 -9.19 4.18
CA ASP A 77 -13.33 -8.82 5.34
C ASP A 77 -13.81 -7.37 5.26
N ASP A 78 -15.05 -7.13 5.65
CA ASP A 78 -15.53 -5.78 5.93
C ASP A 78 -14.67 -5.18 7.04
N THR A 79 -14.09 -4.02 6.80
CA THR A 79 -13.20 -3.31 7.73
C THR A 79 -13.77 -1.92 8.00
N TYR A 80 -13.99 -1.59 9.27
CA TYR A 80 -14.70 -0.39 9.71
C TYR A 80 -14.17 0.13 11.06
N LEU A 81 -14.46 1.38 11.42
CA LEU A 81 -14.07 1.90 12.73
C LEU A 81 -15.07 1.51 13.83
N VAL A 82 -14.52 1.14 14.98
CA VAL A 82 -15.23 0.84 16.23
C VAL A 82 -14.79 1.75 17.38
N GLY A 83 -13.80 2.61 17.15
CA GLY A 83 -13.25 3.58 18.08
C GLY A 83 -12.32 4.56 17.36
N LYS A 84 -11.73 5.51 18.11
CA LYS A 84 -10.67 6.36 17.57
C LYS A 84 -9.41 5.55 17.33
N LEU A 85 -8.68 5.91 16.28
CA LEU A 85 -7.44 5.25 15.90
C LEU A 85 -6.35 5.49 16.96
N LYS A 86 -5.60 4.44 17.24
CA LYS A 86 -4.41 4.51 18.08
C LYS A 86 -3.48 3.34 17.75
N LEU A 87 -2.17 3.55 17.89
CA LEU A 87 -1.20 2.47 17.91
C LEU A 87 -0.74 2.25 19.37
N SER A 88 -1.31 1.22 20.01
CA SER A 88 -0.95 0.84 21.38
C SER A 88 0.07 -0.31 21.34
N GLY A 89 1.31 0.00 21.67
CA GLY A 89 2.40 -0.97 21.61
C GLY A 89 3.10 -1.01 20.27
N GLU A 90 3.82 -2.10 20.01
CA GLU A 90 4.58 -2.26 18.78
C GLU A 90 3.71 -2.89 17.70
N HIS A 91 3.74 -2.31 16.50
CA HIS A 91 2.99 -2.83 15.36
C HIS A 91 3.64 -4.13 14.84
N PRO A 92 2.86 -5.21 14.52
CA PRO A 92 3.42 -6.50 14.08
C PRO A 92 4.35 -6.42 12.87
N PHE A 93 4.16 -5.44 11.98
CA PHE A 93 5.04 -5.27 10.80
C PHE A 93 6.47 -4.87 11.17
N VAL A 94 6.71 -4.37 12.39
CA VAL A 94 8.07 -4.10 12.89
C VAL A 94 8.84 -5.42 13.06
N ASP A 95 8.19 -6.46 13.61
CA ASP A 95 8.80 -7.78 13.70
C ASP A 95 8.98 -8.45 12.33
N HIS A 96 8.04 -8.24 11.40
CA HIS A 96 8.20 -8.69 10.02
C HIS A 96 9.45 -8.06 9.38
N PHE A 97 9.63 -6.76 9.56
CA PHE A 97 10.81 -6.05 9.08
C PHE A 97 12.11 -6.57 9.73
N ARG A 98 12.15 -6.73 11.07
CA ARG A 98 13.33 -7.25 11.78
C ARG A 98 13.76 -8.61 11.24
N PHE A 99 12.79 -9.45 10.87
CA PHE A 99 13.10 -10.75 10.29
C PHE A 99 13.81 -10.63 8.94
N VAL A 100 13.40 -9.71 8.06
CA VAL A 100 14.07 -9.50 6.76
C VAL A 100 15.41 -8.79 6.96
N LYS A 101 15.49 -7.85 7.89
CA LYS A 101 16.69 -7.06 8.15
C LYS A 101 17.90 -7.93 8.53
N GLN A 102 17.72 -9.08 9.18
CA GLN A 102 18.82 -9.98 9.54
C GLN A 102 19.60 -10.51 8.32
N PHE A 103 19.02 -10.42 7.11
CA PHE A 103 19.64 -10.84 5.85
C PHE A 103 20.35 -9.72 5.11
N GLU A 104 20.34 -8.49 5.62
CA GLU A 104 21.10 -7.38 5.03
C GLU A 104 22.60 -7.67 5.04
N ASP A 105 23.28 -7.17 4.03
CA ASP A 105 24.72 -7.18 3.92
C ASP A 105 25.21 -5.92 3.16
N GLU A 106 26.48 -5.89 2.77
CA GLU A 106 27.08 -4.77 2.05
C GLU A 106 26.42 -4.47 0.68
N ASN A 107 25.69 -5.43 0.12
CA ASN A 107 25.08 -5.36 -1.21
C ASN A 107 23.55 -5.30 -1.17
N THR A 108 22.93 -5.56 -0.01
CA THR A 108 21.47 -5.70 0.09
C THR A 108 20.89 -4.92 1.26
N VAL A 109 19.73 -4.30 1.02
CA VAL A 109 18.97 -3.53 2.00
C VAL A 109 17.53 -4.07 2.11
N ALA A 110 17.04 -4.21 3.33
CA ALA A 110 15.65 -4.59 3.58
C ALA A 110 14.69 -3.42 3.31
N LYS A 111 13.61 -3.69 2.61
CA LYS A 111 12.50 -2.76 2.39
C LYS A 111 11.26 -3.25 3.13
N GLN A 112 10.58 -2.34 3.80
CA GLN A 112 9.22 -2.55 4.31
C GLN A 112 8.20 -1.94 3.37
N THR A 113 7.13 -2.68 3.07
CA THR A 113 5.96 -2.19 2.34
C THR A 113 4.77 -2.03 3.28
N ILE A 114 4.01 -0.95 3.13
CA ILE A 114 2.79 -0.67 3.89
C ILE A 114 1.75 0.01 2.99
N PRO A 115 0.44 -0.09 3.28
CA PRO A 115 -0.53 0.75 2.60
C PRO A 115 -0.19 2.22 2.83
N SER A 116 -0.39 3.08 1.82
CA SER A 116 -0.22 4.52 1.99
C SER A 116 -1.23 5.11 2.99
N PRO A 117 -0.93 6.26 3.62
CA PRO A 117 -1.93 6.99 4.39
C PRO A 117 -3.19 7.32 3.57
N ALA A 118 -3.04 7.63 2.28
CA ALA A 118 -4.17 7.85 1.37
C ALA A 118 -5.02 6.58 1.17
N GLN A 119 -4.39 5.41 1.05
CA GLN A 119 -5.10 4.12 0.96
C GLN A 119 -5.87 3.84 2.26
N PHE A 120 -5.28 4.15 3.40
CA PHE A 120 -5.95 4.06 4.70
C PHE A 120 -7.17 4.99 4.75
N LEU A 121 -6.97 6.25 4.39
CA LEU A 121 -8.04 7.25 4.35
C LEU A 121 -9.19 6.79 3.44
N ALA A 122 -8.88 6.29 2.26
CA ALA A 122 -9.87 5.79 1.31
C ALA A 122 -10.73 4.68 1.91
N GLN A 123 -10.13 3.71 2.61
CA GLN A 123 -10.85 2.59 3.22
C GLN A 123 -11.99 3.07 4.13
N PHE A 124 -11.76 4.11 4.93
CA PHE A 124 -12.71 4.60 5.92
C PHE A 124 -13.58 5.77 5.45
N LEU A 125 -13.23 6.42 4.34
CA LEU A 125 -14.02 7.49 3.73
C LEU A 125 -14.80 7.04 2.48
N PHE A 126 -14.71 5.79 2.08
CA PHE A 126 -15.62 5.27 1.07
C PHE A 126 -17.06 5.28 1.58
N PRO A 127 -18.07 5.48 0.68
CA PRO A 127 -19.46 5.66 1.06
C PRO A 127 -20.02 4.61 2.02
N PHE A 128 -19.54 3.35 1.92
CA PHE A 128 -20.00 2.24 2.76
C PHE A 128 -19.45 2.28 4.19
N ASN A 129 -18.41 3.08 4.47
CA ASN A 129 -17.78 3.22 5.79
C ASN A 129 -18.01 4.59 6.46
N LEU A 130 -18.59 5.58 5.76
CA LEU A 130 -18.76 6.93 6.28
C LEU A 130 -19.53 6.95 7.62
N GLU A 131 -20.58 6.14 7.75
CA GLU A 131 -21.38 6.08 8.98
C GLU A 131 -20.53 5.61 10.17
N SER A 132 -19.76 4.54 10.01
CA SER A 132 -18.91 4.03 11.09
C SER A 132 -17.78 5.01 11.43
N THR A 133 -17.21 5.69 10.44
CA THR A 133 -16.15 6.67 10.64
C THR A 133 -16.65 7.90 11.40
N PHE A 134 -17.75 8.51 10.97
CA PHE A 134 -18.30 9.69 11.63
C PHE A 134 -19.12 9.38 12.90
N ALA A 135 -19.32 8.11 13.25
CA ALA A 135 -19.72 7.71 14.59
C ALA A 135 -18.58 7.85 15.61
N GLN A 136 -17.31 7.84 15.17
CA GLN A 136 -16.11 7.93 16.02
C GLN A 136 -15.47 9.31 15.98
N TYR A 137 -15.65 10.06 14.89
CA TYR A 137 -15.01 11.36 14.65
C TYR A 137 -16.03 12.45 14.35
N GLU A 138 -15.85 13.62 14.98
CA GLU A 138 -16.68 14.81 14.76
C GLU A 138 -16.41 15.50 13.41
N SER A 139 -15.26 15.23 12.78
CA SER A 139 -14.88 15.80 11.49
C SER A 139 -13.90 14.89 10.74
N GLU A 140 -13.82 15.08 9.43
CA GLU A 140 -12.84 14.41 8.59
C GLU A 140 -11.40 14.81 8.99
N GLU A 141 -11.17 16.08 9.34
CA GLU A 141 -9.85 16.56 9.76
C GLU A 141 -9.36 15.87 11.03
N ALA A 142 -10.24 15.70 12.03
CA ALA A 142 -9.90 14.97 13.25
C ALA A 142 -9.53 13.50 12.97
N PHE A 143 -10.19 12.86 11.99
CA PHE A 143 -9.83 11.52 11.54
C PHE A 143 -8.48 11.51 10.82
N ILE A 144 -8.23 12.47 9.91
CA ILE A 144 -6.95 12.61 9.20
C ILE A 144 -5.79 12.83 10.18
N ASP A 145 -5.98 13.63 11.22
CA ASP A 145 -4.95 13.89 12.24
C ASP A 145 -4.55 12.61 12.95
N ASP A 146 -5.51 11.78 13.38
CA ASP A 146 -5.22 10.50 14.01
C ASP A 146 -4.55 9.51 13.02
N VAL A 147 -4.95 9.51 11.73
CA VAL A 147 -4.25 8.71 10.70
C VAL A 147 -2.78 9.11 10.60
N VAL A 148 -2.49 10.42 10.51
CA VAL A 148 -1.12 10.92 10.45
C VAL A 148 -0.33 10.56 11.70
N GLU A 149 -0.94 10.65 12.88
CA GLU A 149 -0.29 10.32 14.15
C GLU A 149 0.10 8.84 14.22
N VAL A 150 -0.82 7.91 13.89
CA VAL A 150 -0.51 6.46 13.94
C VAL A 150 0.54 6.06 12.91
N TYR A 151 0.54 6.67 11.72
CA TYR A 151 1.58 6.42 10.72
C TYR A 151 2.95 6.94 11.15
N ASN A 152 3.02 8.14 11.72
CA ASN A 152 4.27 8.71 12.23
C ASN A 152 4.83 7.87 13.37
N GLU A 153 3.99 7.40 14.29
CA GLU A 153 4.43 6.50 15.38
C GLU A 153 4.93 5.16 14.81
N PHE A 154 4.22 4.57 13.86
CA PHE A 154 4.65 3.33 13.21
C PHE A 154 5.99 3.49 12.47
N ILE A 155 6.15 4.58 11.70
CA ILE A 155 7.40 4.86 10.98
C ILE A 155 8.55 5.05 11.96
N ARG A 156 8.31 5.70 13.11
CA ARG A 156 9.31 5.81 14.18
C ARG A 156 9.74 4.43 14.71
N GLN A 157 8.79 3.54 14.96
CA GLN A 157 9.09 2.17 15.40
C GLN A 157 9.91 1.40 14.35
N LEU A 158 9.55 1.51 13.06
CA LEU A 158 10.33 0.92 11.96
C LEU A 158 11.74 1.50 11.88
N TYR A 159 11.86 2.82 11.98
CA TYR A 159 13.15 3.51 11.93
C TYR A 159 14.06 3.08 13.10
N ASP A 160 13.52 2.99 14.30
CA ASP A 160 14.21 2.50 15.51
C ASP A 160 14.64 1.02 15.37
N ALA A 161 13.85 0.22 14.64
CA ALA A 161 14.22 -1.14 14.25
C ALA A 161 15.30 -1.20 13.15
N GLY A 162 15.72 -0.05 12.63
CA GLY A 162 16.79 0.10 11.64
C GLY A 162 16.30 0.12 10.19
N CYS A 163 15.01 0.36 9.94
CA CYS A 163 14.49 0.55 8.58
C CYS A 163 15.04 1.84 7.96
N ARG A 164 15.51 1.76 6.72
CA ARG A 164 15.96 2.90 5.91
C ARG A 164 15.35 2.92 4.51
N ASN A 165 14.44 1.98 4.22
CA ASN A 165 13.76 1.88 2.93
C ASN A 165 12.30 1.47 3.16
N LEU A 166 11.38 2.42 2.96
CA LEU A 166 9.95 2.27 3.13
C LEU A 166 9.23 2.49 1.80
N GLN A 167 8.29 1.62 1.48
CA GLN A 167 7.41 1.79 0.33
C GLN A 167 5.96 1.95 0.77
N LEU A 168 5.31 3.01 0.31
CA LEU A 168 3.89 3.26 0.43
C LEU A 168 3.18 2.63 -0.78
N ASP A 169 2.33 1.64 -0.56
CA ASP A 169 1.54 1.01 -1.61
C ASP A 169 0.18 1.72 -1.71
N ASP A 170 -0.11 2.31 -2.87
CA ASP A 170 -1.23 3.23 -3.05
C ASP A 170 -2.07 2.89 -4.28
N CYS A 171 -3.18 2.20 -4.06
CA CYS A 171 -4.16 1.92 -5.12
C CYS A 171 -5.10 3.10 -5.40
N THR A 172 -5.12 4.16 -4.56
CA THR A 172 -6.05 5.28 -4.73
C THR A 172 -5.79 6.02 -6.03
N TRP A 173 -4.52 6.18 -6.39
CA TRP A 173 -4.13 6.83 -7.64
C TRP A 173 -4.60 6.05 -8.88
N GLY A 174 -4.52 4.72 -8.84
CA GLY A 174 -5.09 3.87 -9.87
C GLY A 174 -6.60 4.05 -10.00
N MET A 175 -7.32 4.18 -8.88
CA MET A 175 -8.76 4.41 -8.90
C MET A 175 -9.14 5.78 -9.49
N PHE A 176 -8.34 6.82 -9.28
CA PHE A 176 -8.55 8.14 -9.88
C PHE A 176 -8.39 8.14 -11.41
N THR A 177 -7.66 7.20 -11.99
CA THR A 177 -7.55 7.08 -13.45
C THR A 177 -8.79 6.47 -14.10
N ASN A 178 -9.64 5.77 -13.34
CA ASN A 178 -10.90 5.21 -13.85
C ASN A 178 -11.91 6.31 -14.16
N LYS A 179 -12.72 6.09 -15.19
CA LYS A 179 -13.84 6.99 -15.56
C LYS A 179 -14.88 7.13 -14.43
N SER A 180 -15.00 6.12 -13.57
CA SER A 180 -15.91 6.09 -12.41
C SER A 180 -15.26 6.56 -11.10
N GLY A 181 -14.01 6.97 -11.13
CA GLY A 181 -13.26 7.33 -9.91
C GLY A 181 -13.95 8.42 -9.10
N SER A 182 -14.51 9.45 -9.75
CA SER A 182 -15.24 10.52 -9.05
C SER A 182 -16.41 10.00 -8.21
N ILE A 183 -17.13 8.97 -8.69
CA ILE A 183 -18.26 8.36 -7.97
C ILE A 183 -17.75 7.61 -6.73
N LEU A 184 -16.67 6.85 -6.89
CA LEU A 184 -16.08 6.07 -5.78
C LEU A 184 -15.61 6.98 -4.63
N PHE A 185 -15.03 8.12 -4.97
CA PHE A 185 -14.59 9.12 -3.97
C PHE A 185 -15.67 10.12 -3.57
N GLY A 186 -16.94 9.88 -3.93
CA GLY A 186 -18.07 10.72 -3.53
C GLY A 186 -17.99 12.17 -4.04
N THR A 187 -17.37 12.40 -5.20
CA THR A 187 -17.15 13.73 -5.77
C THR A 187 -17.64 13.82 -7.22
N THR A 188 -17.56 15.02 -7.81
CA THR A 188 -17.79 15.24 -9.23
C THR A 188 -16.47 15.11 -10.01
N LYS A 189 -16.55 15.07 -11.33
CA LYS A 189 -15.35 15.08 -12.18
C LYS A 189 -14.49 16.35 -11.93
N GLU A 190 -15.14 17.47 -11.76
CA GLU A 190 -14.48 18.76 -11.47
C GLU A 190 -13.86 18.78 -10.06
N GLY A 191 -14.49 18.13 -9.08
CA GLY A 191 -14.02 18.04 -7.70
C GLY A 191 -12.90 17.00 -7.51
N THR A 192 -12.60 16.16 -8.51
CA THR A 192 -11.62 15.08 -8.38
C THR A 192 -10.23 15.60 -8.01
N VAL A 193 -9.80 16.72 -8.58
CA VAL A 193 -8.47 17.30 -8.30
C VAL A 193 -8.34 17.73 -6.83
N GLU A 194 -9.38 18.29 -6.24
CA GLU A 194 -9.35 18.68 -4.82
C GLU A 194 -9.27 17.44 -3.90
N VAL A 195 -9.94 16.36 -4.27
CA VAL A 195 -9.82 15.07 -3.57
C VAL A 195 -8.41 14.49 -3.73
N GLN A 196 -7.82 14.51 -4.93
CA GLN A 196 -6.43 14.12 -5.15
C GLN A 196 -5.46 14.93 -4.28
N LYS A 197 -5.61 16.26 -4.22
CA LYS A 197 -4.77 17.13 -3.37
C LYS A 197 -4.91 16.78 -1.88
N LYS A 198 -6.11 16.46 -1.41
CA LYS A 198 -6.35 16.01 -0.05
C LYS A 198 -5.58 14.71 0.23
N TYR A 199 -5.70 13.71 -0.62
CA TYR A 199 -5.03 12.41 -0.46
C TYR A 199 -3.50 12.55 -0.51
N LYS A 200 -2.98 13.28 -1.48
CA LYS A 200 -1.55 13.64 -1.54
C LYS A 200 -1.13 14.40 -0.27
N GLY A 201 -1.95 15.32 0.21
CA GLY A 201 -1.67 16.09 1.42
C GLY A 201 -1.50 15.19 2.66
N VAL A 202 -2.31 14.15 2.81
CA VAL A 202 -2.16 13.18 3.91
C VAL A 202 -0.86 12.38 3.76
N ASN A 203 -0.54 11.89 2.54
CA ASN A 203 0.72 11.21 2.28
C ASN A 203 1.92 12.11 2.62
N ASN A 204 1.92 13.36 2.13
CA ASN A 204 3.02 14.29 2.37
C ASN A 204 3.21 14.64 3.85
N ARG A 205 2.13 14.80 4.64
CA ARG A 205 2.22 15.04 6.09
C ARG A 205 3.02 13.93 6.81
N VAL A 206 2.87 12.68 6.36
CA VAL A 206 3.60 11.53 6.91
C VAL A 206 5.02 11.46 6.35
N ILE A 207 5.19 11.68 5.05
CA ILE A 207 6.50 11.64 4.39
C ILE A 207 7.42 12.73 4.94
N ASP A 208 6.91 13.96 5.09
CA ASP A 208 7.67 15.12 5.56
C ASP A 208 8.06 15.02 7.06
N ALA A 209 7.35 14.20 7.82
CA ALA A 209 7.67 13.93 9.22
C ALA A 209 8.66 12.75 9.42
N ALA A 210 8.94 12.01 8.35
CA ALA A 210 9.89 10.90 8.42
C ALA A 210 11.34 11.39 8.58
N PRO A 211 12.24 10.58 9.21
CA PRO A 211 13.66 10.94 9.30
C PRO A 211 14.31 11.14 7.93
N ASP A 212 15.21 12.10 7.82
CA ASP A 212 15.85 12.53 6.55
C ASP A 212 16.59 11.40 5.81
N ASP A 213 17.11 10.40 6.53
CA ASP A 213 17.82 9.26 5.97
C ASP A 213 16.92 8.03 5.72
N LEU A 214 15.61 8.15 5.94
CA LEU A 214 14.63 7.14 5.54
C LEU A 214 14.20 7.40 4.08
N VAL A 215 14.58 6.52 3.17
CA VAL A 215 14.11 6.58 1.78
C VAL A 215 12.65 6.14 1.74
N VAL A 216 11.74 7.06 1.44
CA VAL A 216 10.31 6.78 1.25
C VAL A 216 10.00 6.78 -0.24
N THR A 217 9.37 5.72 -0.72
CA THR A 217 8.94 5.54 -2.11
C THR A 217 7.45 5.22 -2.16
N THR A 218 6.80 5.41 -3.31
CA THR A 218 5.42 4.98 -3.50
C THR A 218 5.29 4.00 -4.68
N HIS A 219 4.41 3.01 -4.54
CA HIS A 219 3.96 2.15 -5.63
C HIS A 219 2.50 2.46 -5.96
N VAL A 220 2.23 2.74 -7.23
CA VAL A 220 0.87 2.94 -7.72
C VAL A 220 0.35 1.65 -8.33
N CYS A 221 -0.48 0.97 -7.55
CA CYS A 221 -1.10 -0.28 -7.96
C CYS A 221 -2.37 -0.04 -8.80
N ARG A 222 -2.61 -0.92 -9.75
CA ARG A 222 -3.86 -0.96 -10.53
C ARG A 222 -4.77 -2.13 -10.16
N GLY A 223 -4.43 -2.81 -9.08
CA GLY A 223 -5.06 -4.06 -8.64
C GLY A 223 -4.40 -5.28 -9.26
N ASN A 224 -4.20 -6.30 -8.44
CA ASN A 224 -3.64 -7.58 -8.87
C ASN A 224 -4.27 -8.72 -8.06
N TYR A 225 -5.19 -9.44 -8.67
CA TYR A 225 -5.86 -10.59 -8.08
C TYR A 225 -6.16 -11.62 -9.17
N HIS A 226 -5.65 -12.85 -9.04
CA HIS A 226 -5.81 -13.93 -10.03
C HIS A 226 -5.53 -13.51 -11.49
N SER A 227 -4.48 -12.70 -11.70
CA SER A 227 -4.13 -12.11 -12.99
C SER A 227 -5.15 -11.11 -13.56
N THR A 228 -6.05 -10.57 -12.72
CA THR A 228 -6.97 -9.48 -13.08
C THR A 228 -6.56 -8.15 -12.44
N TYR A 229 -7.29 -7.07 -12.75
CA TYR A 229 -7.03 -5.72 -12.27
C TYR A 229 -8.35 -5.00 -11.88
N ILE A 230 -8.24 -3.89 -11.16
CA ILE A 230 -9.37 -3.01 -10.82
C ILE A 230 -9.37 -1.76 -11.71
N SER A 231 -8.19 -1.15 -11.90
CA SER A 231 -8.05 0.19 -12.46
C SER A 231 -7.44 0.18 -13.85
N SER A 232 -7.98 1.02 -14.74
CA SER A 232 -7.51 1.21 -16.09
C SER A 232 -7.64 2.68 -16.48
N GLY A 233 -6.65 3.22 -17.17
CA GLY A 233 -6.60 4.60 -17.64
C GLY A 233 -5.18 5.17 -17.56
N PRO A 234 -4.86 6.18 -18.39
CA PRO A 234 -3.55 6.80 -18.41
C PRO A 234 -3.27 7.60 -17.14
N TYR A 235 -2.00 7.77 -16.81
CA TYR A 235 -1.58 8.57 -15.65
C TYR A 235 -1.83 10.07 -15.80
N ASP A 236 -2.22 10.57 -16.99
CA ASP A 236 -2.55 11.98 -17.23
C ASP A 236 -3.53 12.54 -16.20
N ALA A 237 -4.51 11.74 -15.77
CA ALA A 237 -5.54 12.16 -14.83
C ALA A 237 -5.01 12.50 -13.41
N VAL A 238 -3.81 12.02 -13.05
CA VAL A 238 -3.22 12.16 -11.72
C VAL A 238 -1.82 12.78 -11.75
N ALA A 239 -1.23 12.97 -12.93
CA ALA A 239 0.16 13.33 -13.09
C ALA A 239 0.54 14.63 -12.39
N ASP A 240 -0.26 15.68 -12.52
CA ASP A 240 0.05 16.99 -11.91
C ASP A 240 0.13 16.90 -10.38
N VAL A 241 -0.77 16.17 -9.74
CA VAL A 241 -0.82 16.06 -8.27
C VAL A 241 0.10 14.97 -7.76
N LEU A 242 0.01 13.74 -8.30
CA LEU A 242 0.83 12.62 -7.86
C LEU A 242 2.29 12.83 -8.20
N LEU A 243 2.60 12.90 -9.51
CA LEU A 243 3.99 12.91 -9.96
C LEU A 243 4.68 14.24 -9.71
N GLY A 244 3.92 15.35 -9.78
CA GLY A 244 4.47 16.69 -9.59
C GLY A 244 4.61 17.13 -8.13
N GLU A 245 3.79 16.61 -7.20
CA GLU A 245 3.67 17.20 -5.88
C GLU A 245 3.83 16.22 -4.69
N GLU A 246 3.86 14.90 -4.90
CA GLU A 246 4.08 13.94 -3.80
C GLU A 246 5.56 13.87 -3.44
N ASN A 247 5.90 13.96 -2.13
CA ASN A 247 7.27 14.17 -1.64
C ASN A 247 8.11 12.88 -1.52
N VAL A 248 7.74 11.83 -2.24
CA VAL A 248 8.51 10.56 -2.27
C VAL A 248 9.83 10.71 -3.05
N SER A 249 10.80 9.85 -2.74
CA SER A 249 12.09 9.78 -3.45
C SER A 249 12.00 9.06 -4.81
N ALA A 250 11.00 8.17 -4.96
CA ALA A 250 10.79 7.43 -6.20
C ALA A 250 9.35 6.94 -6.35
N PHE A 251 8.94 6.82 -7.61
CA PHE A 251 7.66 6.25 -8.02
C PHE A 251 7.88 4.88 -8.68
N PHE A 252 7.17 3.85 -8.23
CA PHE A 252 7.07 2.53 -8.86
C PHE A 252 5.74 2.46 -9.58
N LEU A 253 5.76 2.53 -10.91
CA LEU A 253 4.56 2.71 -11.74
C LEU A 253 4.35 1.52 -12.67
N GLU A 254 3.10 1.04 -12.78
CA GLU A 254 2.73 0.01 -13.73
C GLU A 254 2.58 0.59 -15.14
N PHE A 255 3.43 0.12 -16.05
CA PHE A 255 3.40 0.39 -17.48
C PHE A 255 3.51 -0.91 -18.27
N ASP A 256 2.85 -1.95 -17.79
CA ASP A 256 2.97 -3.33 -18.22
C ASP A 256 2.09 -3.68 -19.45
N ASP A 257 1.14 -2.80 -19.79
CA ASP A 257 0.31 -2.92 -20.99
C ASP A 257 -0.37 -1.57 -21.33
N GLU A 258 -1.21 -1.60 -22.40
CA GLU A 258 -1.93 -0.43 -22.93
C GLU A 258 -2.90 0.25 -21.94
N ARG A 259 -3.29 -0.42 -20.82
CA ARG A 259 -4.13 0.17 -19.76
C ARG A 259 -3.50 1.41 -19.15
N SER A 260 -2.18 1.48 -19.14
CA SER A 260 -1.41 2.53 -18.46
C SER A 260 -1.27 3.80 -19.29
N GLY A 261 -1.60 3.74 -20.60
CA GLY A 261 -1.38 4.86 -21.54
C GLY A 261 0.10 5.01 -21.92
N GLY A 262 0.45 6.18 -22.42
CA GLY A 262 1.82 6.52 -22.83
C GLY A 262 2.69 7.03 -21.66
N PHE A 263 3.94 7.41 -21.98
CA PHE A 263 4.92 7.89 -21.02
C PHE A 263 4.93 9.42 -20.84
N GLU A 264 4.11 10.15 -21.57
CA GLU A 264 4.04 11.62 -21.53
C GLU A 264 3.81 12.19 -20.12
N PRO A 265 3.00 11.54 -19.23
CA PRO A 265 2.80 12.00 -17.87
C PRO A 265 4.08 12.06 -17.03
N LEU A 266 5.10 11.25 -17.36
CA LEU A 266 6.38 11.22 -16.64
C LEU A 266 7.15 12.54 -16.74
N ALA A 267 6.83 13.40 -17.71
CA ALA A 267 7.40 14.74 -17.79
C ALA A 267 7.04 15.65 -16.59
N LYS A 268 6.08 15.22 -15.74
CA LYS A 268 5.71 15.93 -14.51
C LYS A 268 6.58 15.55 -13.32
N VAL A 269 7.38 14.49 -13.41
CA VAL A 269 8.26 14.06 -12.32
C VAL A 269 9.43 15.05 -12.20
N PRO A 270 9.68 15.62 -11.00
CA PRO A 270 10.85 16.45 -10.75
C PRO A 270 12.17 15.70 -11.01
N GLU A 271 13.21 16.42 -11.42
CA GLU A 271 14.52 15.84 -11.81
C GLU A 271 15.24 15.12 -10.66
N ASP A 272 14.95 15.47 -9.42
CA ASP A 272 15.52 14.88 -8.20
C ASP A 272 14.87 13.56 -7.80
N LYS A 273 13.77 13.16 -8.44
CA LYS A 273 13.03 11.94 -8.15
C LYS A 273 13.31 10.85 -9.19
N LYS A 274 13.19 9.61 -8.76
CA LYS A 274 13.36 8.43 -9.61
C LYS A 274 12.01 7.85 -10.04
N VAL A 275 12.00 7.22 -11.21
CA VAL A 275 10.88 6.42 -11.70
C VAL A 275 11.35 5.00 -11.99
N VAL A 276 10.64 4.04 -11.44
CA VAL A 276 10.82 2.62 -11.74
C VAL A 276 9.61 2.15 -12.55
N LEU A 277 9.85 1.75 -13.79
CA LEU A 277 8.82 1.30 -14.71
C LEU A 277 8.61 -0.21 -14.57
N GLY A 278 7.41 -0.61 -14.16
CA GLY A 278 6.96 -2.00 -14.19
C GLY A 278 6.50 -2.35 -15.61
N LEU A 279 7.37 -2.96 -16.40
CA LEU A 279 7.16 -3.27 -17.82
C LEU A 279 6.73 -4.71 -18.08
N VAL A 280 6.75 -5.57 -17.05
CA VAL A 280 6.39 -6.99 -17.17
C VAL A 280 5.03 -7.20 -16.53
N THR A 281 4.06 -7.68 -17.34
CA THR A 281 2.69 -7.90 -16.88
C THR A 281 2.54 -9.20 -16.09
N THR A 282 1.67 -9.18 -15.08
CA THR A 282 1.16 -10.39 -14.41
C THR A 282 -0.22 -10.83 -14.93
N LYS A 283 -0.73 -10.20 -15.99
CA LYS A 283 -2.11 -10.39 -16.48
C LYS A 283 -2.21 -11.46 -17.57
N ARG A 284 -1.09 -11.84 -18.15
CA ARG A 284 -0.99 -12.87 -19.21
C ARG A 284 0.34 -13.63 -19.05
N PRO A 285 0.42 -14.89 -19.56
CA PRO A 285 1.62 -15.73 -19.40
C PRO A 285 2.68 -15.50 -20.48
N GLU A 286 2.35 -14.78 -21.56
CA GLU A 286 3.29 -14.49 -22.63
C GLU A 286 4.37 -13.51 -22.16
N LEU A 287 5.61 -13.79 -22.53
CA LEU A 287 6.72 -12.87 -22.26
C LEU A 287 6.65 -11.67 -23.21
N GLU A 288 6.97 -10.51 -22.69
CA GLU A 288 7.10 -9.29 -23.47
C GLU A 288 8.25 -9.39 -24.47
N ASP A 289 8.08 -8.77 -25.64
CA ASP A 289 9.15 -8.59 -26.62
C ASP A 289 10.23 -7.67 -26.04
N LYS A 290 11.52 -8.01 -26.28
CA LYS A 290 12.67 -7.25 -25.80
C LYS A 290 12.90 -5.99 -26.62
#